data_511ca7fce9036444a13e3109c08a5d39
#
_entry.id   511ca7fce9036444a13e3109c08a5d39
#
_cell.length_a   1.000
_cell.length_b   1.000
_cell.length_c   1.000
_cell.angle_alpha   90.00
_cell.angle_beta   90.00
_cell.angle_gamma   90.00
#
_symmetry.space_group_name_H-M   'P 1'
#
loop_
_entity.id
_entity.type
_entity.pdbx_description
1 polymer ?
#
loop_
_entity_poly.entity_id
_entity_poly.type
_entity_poly.pdbx_seq_one_letter_code
_entity_poly.pdbx_strand_id
1 'polypeptide(L)'
;MGMFKVAVEITNPNDRARSFREDFWVDTGALYSFVPAPRLEGIGVEPLRSRELILADGRRDQRLLGEALFTIDELGETLTCPVIFGPSDSLYLLGATALENFGVDVDPATKKLKPILGVIGGFLASREQF
;
A
#
# COMPACT_ATOMS: atom_id res chain seq x y z
N MET A 1 9.15 6.48 -17.10
CA MET A 1 7.83 6.01 -16.73
C MET A 1 7.11 7.08 -15.94
N GLY A 2 5.91 7.44 -16.35
CA GLY A 2 5.14 8.45 -15.64
C GLY A 2 4.51 7.89 -14.38
N MET A 3 4.66 8.62 -13.29
CA MET A 3 3.95 8.32 -12.05
C MET A 3 2.63 9.09 -12.03
N PHE A 4 1.66 8.59 -11.33
CA PHE A 4 0.39 9.27 -11.14
C PHE A 4 -0.09 9.04 -9.72
N LYS A 5 -1.07 9.85 -9.32
CA LYS A 5 -1.62 9.78 -7.97
C LYS A 5 -3.02 9.19 -7.98
N VAL A 6 -3.36 8.52 -6.90
CA VAL A 6 -4.72 8.05 -6.65
C VAL A 6 -5.13 8.51 -5.25
N ALA A 7 -6.41 8.78 -5.08
CA ALA A 7 -6.95 9.18 -3.78
C ALA A 7 -7.12 7.93 -2.92
N VAL A 8 -6.57 7.98 -1.70
CA VAL A 8 -6.61 6.88 -0.76
C VAL A 8 -7.03 7.40 0.60
N GLU A 9 -7.90 6.66 1.27
CA GLU A 9 -8.23 6.90 2.66
C GLU A 9 -7.48 5.88 3.52
N ILE A 10 -6.80 6.35 4.53
CA ILE A 10 -6.08 5.51 5.50
C ILE A 10 -6.87 5.53 6.79
N THR A 11 -7.22 4.35 7.30
CA THR A 11 -8.07 4.21 8.48
C THR A 11 -7.40 3.33 9.51
N ASN A 12 -7.52 3.70 10.78
CA ASN A 12 -7.05 2.87 11.89
C ASN A 12 -7.90 1.58 11.91
N PRO A 13 -7.28 0.40 11.79
CA PRO A 13 -8.05 -0.84 11.76
C PRO A 13 -8.77 -1.16 13.06
N ASN A 14 -8.33 -0.55 14.17
CA ASN A 14 -8.93 -0.79 15.48
C ASN A 14 -9.89 0.32 15.90
N ASP A 15 -9.97 1.40 15.13
CA ASP A 15 -10.87 2.52 15.40
C ASP A 15 -11.22 3.21 14.09
N ARG A 16 -12.25 2.72 13.44
CA ARG A 16 -12.61 3.15 12.09
C ARG A 16 -13.13 4.57 12.00
N ALA A 17 -13.37 5.22 13.13
CA ALA A 17 -13.71 6.63 13.15
C ALA A 17 -12.49 7.53 12.93
N ARG A 18 -11.29 6.96 12.99
CA ARG A 18 -10.05 7.71 12.84
C ARG A 18 -9.42 7.40 11.49
N SER A 19 -9.41 8.39 10.62
CA SER A 19 -8.91 8.21 9.26
C SER A 19 -8.43 9.55 8.70
N PHE A 20 -7.74 9.49 7.58
CA PHE A 20 -7.41 10.66 6.78
C PHE A 20 -7.39 10.27 5.30
N ARG A 21 -7.52 11.26 4.43
CA ARG A 21 -7.47 11.07 2.99
C ARG A 21 -6.30 11.86 2.42
N GLU A 22 -5.66 11.29 1.42
CA GLU A 22 -4.53 11.93 0.77
C GLU A 22 -4.37 11.36 -0.63
N ASP A 23 -3.72 12.11 -1.51
CA ASP A 23 -3.33 11.61 -2.82
C ASP A 23 -1.99 10.88 -2.68
N PHE A 24 -1.97 9.63 -3.13
CA PHE A 24 -0.78 8.77 -3.05
C PHE A 24 -0.18 8.60 -4.43
N TRP A 25 1.14 8.71 -4.52
CA TRP A 25 1.86 8.31 -5.72
C TRP A 25 1.79 6.80 -5.86
N VAL A 26 1.44 6.33 -7.05
CA VAL A 26 1.51 4.90 -7.34
C VAL A 26 2.93 4.58 -7.74
N ASP A 27 3.61 3.76 -6.94
CA ASP A 27 5.04 3.48 -7.11
C ASP A 27 5.29 1.97 -7.07
N THR A 28 5.35 1.36 -8.26
CA THR A 28 5.60 -0.08 -8.39
C THR A 28 7.03 -0.47 -8.02
N GLY A 29 7.93 0.51 -7.92
CA GLY A 29 9.31 0.27 -7.50
C GLY A 29 9.49 0.22 -6.00
N ALA A 30 8.48 0.66 -5.23
CA ALA A 30 8.53 0.58 -3.78
C ALA A 30 7.81 -0.69 -3.34
N LEU A 31 8.45 -1.51 -2.52
CA LEU A 31 7.84 -2.75 -2.02
C LEU A 31 6.65 -2.43 -1.12
N TYR A 32 6.85 -1.53 -0.16
CA TYR A 32 5.82 -1.16 0.80
C TYR A 32 5.28 0.22 0.51
N SER A 33 4.06 0.47 0.98
CA SER A 33 3.50 1.81 1.00
C SER A 33 4.14 2.63 2.10
N PHE A 34 4.25 3.94 1.90
CA PHE A 34 4.86 4.87 2.85
C PHE A 34 3.87 5.98 3.19
N VAL A 35 3.79 6.31 4.48
CA VAL A 35 3.02 7.44 4.98
C VAL A 35 3.90 8.15 6.01
N PRO A 36 3.89 9.49 6.05
CA PRO A 36 4.62 10.18 7.12
C PRO A 36 4.17 9.68 8.49
N ALA A 37 5.13 9.34 9.35
CA ALA A 37 4.82 8.80 10.67
C ALA A 37 3.82 9.65 11.46
N PRO A 38 3.92 11.00 11.47
CA PRO A 38 2.95 11.81 12.22
C PRO A 38 1.50 11.61 11.79
N ARG A 39 1.25 11.30 10.50
CA ARG A 39 -0.11 11.08 10.02
C ARG A 39 -0.67 9.74 10.53
N LEU A 40 0.17 8.71 10.57
CA LEU A 40 -0.24 7.41 11.12
C LEU A 40 -0.46 7.50 12.62
N GLU A 41 0.44 8.19 13.31
CA GLU A 41 0.30 8.42 14.74
C GLU A 41 -0.96 9.22 15.05
N GLY A 42 -1.25 10.21 14.21
CA GLY A 42 -2.41 11.07 14.36
C GLY A 42 -3.74 10.32 14.33
N ILE A 43 -3.82 9.20 13.64
CA ILE A 43 -5.02 8.36 13.63
C ILE A 43 -4.87 7.14 14.55
N GLY A 44 -3.79 7.08 15.34
CA GLY A 44 -3.62 6.04 16.35
C GLY A 44 -3.11 4.70 15.83
N VAL A 45 -2.57 4.64 14.62
CA VAL A 45 -1.97 3.42 14.11
C VAL A 45 -0.67 3.16 14.86
N GLU A 46 -0.53 1.97 15.44
CA GLU A 46 0.65 1.62 16.20
C GLU A 46 1.55 0.72 15.37
N PRO A 47 2.88 0.89 15.49
CA PRO A 47 3.78 0.02 14.76
C PRO A 47 3.76 -1.41 15.32
N LEU A 48 3.96 -2.38 14.45
CA LEU A 48 4.00 -3.80 14.80
C LEU A 48 5.44 -4.29 14.96
N ARG A 49 6.35 -3.76 14.16
CA ARG A 49 7.77 -4.17 14.16
C ARG A 49 8.61 -3.18 13.40
N SER A 50 9.93 -3.35 13.48
CA SER A 50 10.86 -2.65 12.61
C SER A 50 11.11 -3.45 11.34
N ARG A 51 11.47 -2.75 10.28
CA ARG A 51 11.85 -3.37 9.03
C ARG A 51 13.08 -2.65 8.49
N GLU A 52 14.07 -3.42 8.06
CA GLU A 52 15.24 -2.86 7.40
C GLU A 52 14.93 -2.69 5.93
N LEU A 53 15.20 -1.50 5.40
CA LEU A 53 14.94 -1.15 4.02
C LEU A 53 16.23 -0.76 3.34
N ILE A 54 16.28 -0.95 2.02
CA ILE A 54 17.37 -0.47 1.19
C ILE A 54 16.83 0.73 0.40
N LEU A 55 17.45 1.87 0.59
CA LEU A 55 17.07 3.10 -0.10
C LEU A 55 17.61 3.09 -1.53
N ALA A 56 17.10 4.02 -2.35
CA ALA A 56 17.47 4.10 -3.76
C ALA A 56 18.98 4.30 -3.96
N ASP A 57 19.65 4.94 -3.01
CA ASP A 57 21.10 5.18 -3.07
C ASP A 57 21.93 4.02 -2.49
N GLY A 58 21.28 2.91 -2.14
CA GLY A 58 21.94 1.72 -1.61
C GLY A 58 22.12 1.72 -0.10
N ARG A 59 21.82 2.82 0.58
CA ARG A 59 21.93 2.86 2.05
C ARG A 59 20.81 2.04 2.68
N ARG A 60 21.09 1.53 3.87
CA ARG A 60 20.10 0.82 4.67
C ARG A 60 19.48 1.75 5.70
N ASP A 61 18.22 1.57 5.94
CA ASP A 61 17.49 2.35 6.93
C ASP A 61 16.51 1.42 7.65
N GLN A 62 16.34 1.63 8.94
CA GLN A 62 15.34 0.89 9.71
C GLN A 62 14.14 1.79 9.94
N ARG A 63 12.96 1.27 9.60
CA ARG A 63 11.71 1.98 9.78
C ARG A 63 10.70 1.09 10.46
N LEU A 64 9.78 1.71 11.17
CA LEU A 64 8.67 0.99 11.76
C LEU A 64 7.67 0.60 10.69
N LEU A 65 7.11 -0.59 10.85
CA LEU A 65 6.08 -1.14 9.96
C LEU A 65 4.83 -1.37 10.78
N GLY A 66 3.70 -0.96 10.26
CA GLY A 66 2.40 -1.22 10.84
C GLY A 66 1.42 -1.67 9.79
N GLU A 67 0.15 -1.74 10.17
CA GLU A 67 -0.95 -2.07 9.27
C GLU A 67 -2.04 -1.02 9.39
N ALA A 68 -2.67 -0.72 8.27
CA ALA A 68 -3.80 0.20 8.23
C ALA A 68 -4.78 -0.27 7.17
N LEU A 69 -6.01 0.19 7.28
CA LEU A 69 -6.99 -0.02 6.22
C LEU A 69 -6.72 1.02 5.13
N PHE A 70 -6.59 0.54 3.91
CA PHE A 70 -6.43 1.39 2.73
C PHE A 70 -7.72 1.30 1.92
N THR A 71 -8.34 2.44 1.66
CA THR A 71 -9.48 2.53 0.76
C THR A 71 -9.04 3.27 -0.47
N ILE A 72 -8.99 2.59 -1.61
CA ILE A 72 -8.62 3.24 -2.87
C ILE A 72 -9.91 3.66 -3.56
N ASP A 73 -10.09 4.97 -3.69
CA ASP A 73 -11.34 5.54 -4.22
C ASP A 73 -11.69 4.99 -5.60
N GLU A 74 -10.70 4.94 -6.46
CA GLU A 74 -10.89 4.49 -7.85
C GLU A 74 -11.45 3.07 -7.91
N LEU A 75 -11.11 2.23 -6.94
CA LEU A 75 -11.55 0.84 -6.89
C LEU A 75 -12.81 0.65 -6.04
N GLY A 76 -13.10 1.58 -5.15
CA GLY A 76 -14.20 1.42 -4.21
C GLY A 76 -14.00 0.28 -3.23
N GLU A 77 -12.75 -0.05 -2.91
CA GLU A 77 -12.38 -1.21 -2.10
C GLU A 77 -11.54 -0.81 -0.92
N THR A 78 -11.70 -1.52 0.20
CA THR A 78 -10.93 -1.32 1.42
C THR A 78 -10.27 -2.63 1.84
N LEU A 79 -8.97 -2.61 2.03
CA LEU A 79 -8.21 -3.77 2.51
C LEU A 79 -7.16 -3.32 3.51
N THR A 80 -6.79 -4.23 4.40
CA THR A 80 -5.65 -4.01 5.31
C THR A 80 -4.36 -4.19 4.54
N CYS A 81 -3.47 -3.22 4.63
CA CYS A 81 -2.17 -3.27 3.97
C CYS A 81 -1.06 -2.90 4.94
N PRO A 82 0.13 -3.47 4.75
CA PRO A 82 1.29 -3.03 5.51
C PRO A 82 1.69 -1.62 5.08
N VAL A 83 2.17 -0.83 6.03
CA VAL A 83 2.58 0.55 5.77
C VAL A 83 3.81 0.88 6.58
N ILE A 84 4.77 1.57 5.94
CA ILE A 84 5.98 2.04 6.59
C ILE A 84 5.73 3.43 7.18
N PHE A 85 6.16 3.61 8.42
CA PHE A 85 6.18 4.92 9.06
C PHE A 85 7.35 5.68 8.50
N GLY A 86 7.09 6.50 7.49
CA GLY A 86 8.12 7.27 6.82
C GLY A 86 8.55 8.49 7.62
N PRO A 87 9.62 9.16 7.17
CA PRO A 87 10.00 10.45 7.78
C PRO A 87 8.84 11.43 7.72
N SER A 88 8.90 12.47 8.54
CA SER A 88 7.80 13.46 8.59
C SER A 88 7.56 14.15 7.25
N ASP A 89 8.57 14.21 6.40
CA ASP A 89 8.48 14.79 5.06
C ASP A 89 8.36 13.74 3.96
N SER A 90 8.03 12.50 4.33
CA SER A 90 7.87 11.41 3.37
C SER A 90 6.80 11.71 2.34
N LEU A 91 7.01 11.21 1.14
CA LEU A 91 5.95 11.14 0.15
C LEU A 91 4.91 10.10 0.60
N TYR A 92 3.69 10.28 0.15
CA TYR A 92 2.65 9.27 0.30
C TYR A 92 2.78 8.34 -0.89
N LEU A 93 3.22 7.11 -0.64
CA LEU A 93 3.48 6.12 -1.71
C LEU A 93 2.59 4.92 -1.54
N LEU A 94 1.96 4.51 -2.63
CA LEU A 94 1.22 3.27 -2.72
C LEU A 94 2.15 2.26 -3.40
N GLY A 95 2.66 1.30 -2.64
CA GLY A 95 3.69 0.39 -3.11
C GLY A 95 3.15 -0.90 -3.70
N ALA A 96 4.08 -1.73 -4.18
CA ALA A 96 3.76 -2.97 -4.88
C ALA A 96 2.93 -3.94 -4.03
N THR A 97 3.25 -4.06 -2.74
CA THR A 97 2.52 -4.97 -1.86
C THR A 97 1.04 -4.60 -1.78
N ALA A 98 0.72 -3.30 -1.69
CA ALA A 98 -0.67 -2.87 -1.67
C ALA A 98 -1.34 -3.15 -3.01
N LEU A 99 -0.68 -2.84 -4.11
CA LEU A 99 -1.24 -3.09 -5.45
C LEU A 99 -1.56 -4.57 -5.64
N GLU A 100 -0.64 -5.44 -5.24
CA GLU A 100 -0.86 -6.88 -5.32
C GLU A 100 -2.01 -7.32 -4.42
N ASN A 101 -2.09 -6.75 -3.22
CA ASN A 101 -3.16 -7.06 -2.29
C ASN A 101 -4.54 -6.72 -2.88
N PHE A 102 -4.63 -5.60 -3.59
CA PHE A 102 -5.86 -5.20 -4.27
C PHE A 102 -6.08 -5.92 -5.60
N GLY A 103 -5.10 -6.71 -6.05
CA GLY A 103 -5.22 -7.44 -7.30
C GLY A 103 -5.25 -6.54 -8.53
N VAL A 104 -4.46 -5.47 -8.50
CA VAL A 104 -4.42 -4.52 -9.61
C VAL A 104 -3.00 -4.32 -10.12
N ASP A 105 -2.92 -3.89 -11.35
CA ASP A 105 -1.69 -3.47 -11.99
C ASP A 105 -1.87 -2.03 -12.48
N VAL A 106 -0.78 -1.44 -12.89
CA VAL A 106 -0.78 -0.06 -13.38
C VAL A 106 -0.89 -0.07 -14.90
N ASP A 107 -1.83 0.72 -15.42
CA ASP A 107 -1.89 0.98 -16.84
C ASP A 107 -1.19 2.32 -17.11
N PRO A 108 0.03 2.31 -17.63
CA PRO A 108 0.76 3.56 -17.82
C PRO A 108 0.17 4.45 -18.91
N ALA A 109 -0.58 3.89 -19.82
CA ALA A 109 -1.18 4.66 -20.91
C ALA A 109 -2.36 5.49 -20.42
N THR A 110 -3.24 4.90 -19.61
CA THR A 110 -4.42 5.59 -19.08
C THR A 110 -4.17 6.21 -17.72
N LYS A 111 -3.04 5.89 -17.07
CA LYS A 111 -2.71 6.32 -15.71
C LYS A 111 -3.79 5.89 -14.73
N LYS A 112 -4.22 4.65 -14.84
CA LYS A 112 -5.25 4.06 -13.99
C LYS A 112 -4.80 2.71 -13.49
N LEU A 113 -5.45 2.28 -12.41
CA LEU A 113 -5.30 0.93 -11.89
C LEU A 113 -6.25 0.03 -12.65
N LYS A 114 -5.79 -1.15 -13.02
CA LYS A 114 -6.63 -2.12 -13.74
C LYS A 114 -6.61 -3.44 -13.00
N PRO A 115 -7.76 -4.11 -12.88
CA PRO A 115 -7.82 -5.42 -12.22
C PRO A 115 -6.98 -6.46 -12.96
N ILE A 116 -6.38 -7.36 -12.18
CA ILE A 116 -5.67 -8.52 -12.72
C ILE A 116 -6.49 -9.75 -12.38
N LEU A 117 -6.60 -10.68 -13.33
CA LEU A 117 -7.21 -11.97 -13.03
C LEU A 117 -6.23 -12.77 -12.16
N GLY A 118 -6.72 -13.24 -11.01
CA GLY A 118 -5.93 -14.07 -10.14
C GLY A 118 -5.65 -15.41 -10.80
N VAL A 119 -4.39 -15.84 -10.76
CA VAL A 119 -3.98 -17.14 -11.30
C VAL A 119 -3.68 -18.06 -10.13
N ILE A 120 -4.37 -19.19 -10.08
CA ILE A 120 -4.17 -20.20 -9.03
C ILE A 120 -3.46 -21.39 -9.64
N GLY A 121 -2.26 -21.14 -10.15
CA GLY A 121 -1.54 -22.07 -11.02
C GLY A 121 -1.57 -23.53 -10.58
N GLY A 122 -0.82 -23.89 -9.56
CA GLY A 122 -0.73 -25.27 -9.11
C GLY A 122 -2.02 -25.83 -8.55
N PHE A 123 -2.90 -25.00 -8.07
CA PHE A 123 -4.19 -25.41 -7.55
C PHE A 123 -5.09 -25.95 -8.65
N LEU A 124 -5.02 -25.40 -9.83
CA LEU A 124 -5.89 -25.79 -10.92
C LEU A 124 -5.60 -27.19 -11.41
N ALA A 125 -4.40 -27.70 -11.18
CA ALA A 125 -4.03 -29.03 -11.56
C ALA A 125 -4.82 -30.10 -10.80
N SER A 126 -5.32 -29.78 -9.61
CA SER A 126 -6.08 -30.71 -8.77
C SER A 126 -7.50 -30.21 -8.52
N ARG A 127 -8.03 -29.42 -9.40
CA ARG A 127 -9.31 -28.77 -9.21
C ARG A 127 -10.52 -29.70 -9.17
N GLU A 128 -10.39 -30.89 -9.65
CA GLU A 128 -11.46 -31.87 -9.54
C GLU A 128 -11.83 -32.16 -8.08
N GLN A 129 -11.02 -31.65 -7.16
CA GLN A 129 -11.30 -31.73 -5.74
C GLN A 129 -12.27 -30.64 -5.27
N PHE A 130 -12.57 -29.72 -6.12
CA PHE A 130 -13.49 -28.63 -5.75
C PHE A 130 -14.93 -28.98 -6.04
#